data_3e9547ac8eb3b75555bec6e533a6e441
#
_entry.id   3e9547ac8eb3b75555bec6e533a6e441
#
_cell.length_a   1.000
_cell.length_b   1.000
_cell.length_c   1.000
_cell.angle_alpha   90.00
_cell.angle_beta   90.00
_cell.angle_gamma   90.00
#
_symmetry.space_group_name_H-M   'P 1'
#
loop_
_entity.id
_entity.type
_entity.pdbx_description
1 polymer ?
#
loop_
_entity_poly.entity_id
_entity_poly.type
_entity_poly.pdbx_seq_one_letter_code
_entity_poly.pdbx_strand_id
1 'polypeptide(L)'
;AQRLIAELKPALVLLDVEMPGGSGFDLLRELTRWDFEVIFVTGFQRYAIQAIRFSALDYLPKPAQPDELAFALERYKERHGAGVDRAKLQEQFLTNIAQPRVEGFRLTIPHGDRTFFVAPTEVERCMADRNYTWVHLVHDRRYLLARTLKEFEEMLTPFGFLRINRSALVRKDTILRLHDGH
;
A
#
# COMPACT_ATOMS: atom_id res chain seq x y z
N ALA A 1 -22.26 -8.69 -2.90
CA ALA A 1 -20.83 -8.87 -3.26
C ALA A 1 -20.30 -10.24 -2.82
N GLN A 2 -20.47 -10.66 -1.54
CA GLN A 2 -19.96 -11.94 -1.00
C GLN A 2 -20.38 -13.17 -1.83
N ARG A 3 -21.66 -13.25 -2.20
CA ARG A 3 -22.18 -14.35 -3.03
C ARG A 3 -21.45 -14.46 -4.37
N LEU A 4 -21.22 -13.34 -5.05
CA LEU A 4 -20.51 -13.32 -6.33
C LEU A 4 -19.04 -13.73 -6.18
N ILE A 5 -18.37 -13.31 -5.10
CA ILE A 5 -17.01 -13.72 -4.81
C ILE A 5 -16.92 -15.23 -4.59
N ALA A 6 -17.86 -15.80 -3.83
CA ALA A 6 -17.91 -17.23 -3.57
C ALA A 6 -18.21 -18.07 -4.83
N GLU A 7 -19.09 -17.57 -5.70
CA GLU A 7 -19.47 -18.24 -6.95
C GLU A 7 -18.37 -18.15 -8.02
N LEU A 8 -17.81 -16.95 -8.22
CA LEU A 8 -16.87 -16.68 -9.33
C LEU A 8 -15.42 -16.99 -8.99
N LYS A 9 -15.08 -17.05 -7.70
CA LYS A 9 -13.69 -17.24 -7.20
C LYS A 9 -12.68 -16.36 -7.97
N PRO A 10 -12.87 -15.04 -8.00
CA PRO A 10 -12.02 -14.16 -8.79
C PRO A 10 -10.59 -14.17 -8.25
N ALA A 11 -9.61 -14.01 -9.14
CA ALA A 11 -8.21 -13.85 -8.75
C ALA A 11 -7.86 -12.38 -8.39
N LEU A 12 -8.67 -11.42 -8.89
CA LEU A 12 -8.53 -9.99 -8.63
C LEU A 12 -9.93 -9.38 -8.48
N VAL A 13 -10.08 -8.49 -7.48
CA VAL A 13 -11.31 -7.73 -7.24
C VAL A 13 -11.02 -6.25 -7.29
N LEU A 14 -11.72 -5.54 -8.16
CA LEU A 14 -11.82 -4.08 -8.11
C LEU A 14 -12.93 -3.72 -7.14
N LEU A 15 -12.61 -3.07 -6.03
CA LEU A 15 -13.53 -2.86 -4.92
C LEU A 15 -13.70 -1.37 -4.63
N ASP A 16 -14.94 -0.88 -4.73
CA ASP A 16 -15.25 0.45 -4.23
C ASP A 16 -15.23 0.47 -2.69
N VAL A 17 -14.71 1.53 -2.12
CA VAL A 17 -14.76 1.75 -0.67
C VAL A 17 -16.16 2.12 -0.23
N GLU A 18 -16.87 2.96 -0.97
CA GLU A 18 -18.23 3.37 -0.64
C GLU A 18 -19.24 2.61 -1.49
N MET A 19 -19.97 1.73 -0.84
CA MET A 19 -21.05 0.95 -1.47
C MET A 19 -22.36 1.11 -0.70
N PRO A 20 -23.52 1.04 -1.39
CA PRO A 20 -24.80 1.00 -0.70
C PRO A 20 -24.86 -0.17 0.31
N GLY A 21 -25.10 0.15 1.57
CA GLY A 21 -25.25 -0.85 2.63
C GLY A 21 -23.97 -1.23 3.37
N GLY A 22 -22.83 -0.55 3.12
CA GLY A 22 -21.58 -0.77 3.84
C GLY A 22 -20.35 -0.32 3.06
N SER A 23 -19.20 -0.53 3.61
CA SER A 23 -17.94 -0.21 2.93
C SER A 23 -17.28 -1.45 2.31
N GLY A 24 -16.41 -1.23 1.30
CA GLY A 24 -15.56 -2.29 0.77
C GLY A 24 -14.66 -2.91 1.84
N PHE A 25 -14.31 -2.13 2.84
CA PHE A 25 -13.54 -2.62 3.99
C PHE A 25 -14.38 -3.56 4.89
N ASP A 26 -15.67 -3.25 5.10
CA ASP A 26 -16.56 -4.10 5.88
C ASP A 26 -16.77 -5.43 5.17
N LEU A 27 -16.94 -5.41 3.84
CA LEU A 27 -16.98 -6.63 3.04
C LEU A 27 -15.78 -7.53 3.27
N LEU A 28 -14.57 -6.97 3.25
CA LEU A 28 -13.34 -7.75 3.46
C LEU A 28 -13.19 -8.23 4.90
N ARG A 29 -13.69 -7.48 5.90
CA ARG A 29 -13.73 -7.93 7.31
C ARG A 29 -14.63 -9.14 7.52
N GLU A 30 -15.75 -9.19 6.81
CA GLU A 30 -16.73 -10.28 6.92
C GLU A 30 -16.25 -11.56 6.23
N LEU A 31 -15.31 -11.44 5.28
CA LEU A 31 -14.68 -12.60 4.65
C LEU A 31 -13.60 -13.16 5.58
N THR A 32 -13.81 -14.34 6.12
CA THR A 32 -12.85 -15.02 7.01
C THR A 32 -11.55 -15.38 6.29
N ARG A 33 -11.64 -15.72 5.01
CA ARG A 33 -10.50 -15.96 4.12
C ARG A 33 -10.89 -15.60 2.68
N TRP A 34 -9.95 -15.06 1.92
CA TRP A 34 -10.10 -14.84 0.48
C TRP A 34 -8.79 -15.13 -0.24
N ASP A 35 -8.90 -15.57 -1.48
CA ASP A 35 -7.77 -15.98 -2.31
C ASP A 35 -7.68 -15.13 -3.58
N PHE A 36 -7.91 -13.83 -3.43
CA PHE A 36 -7.84 -12.83 -4.50
C PHE A 36 -7.05 -11.60 -4.06
N GLU A 37 -6.52 -10.88 -5.03
CA GLU A 37 -5.94 -9.57 -4.80
C GLU A 37 -7.02 -8.49 -4.85
N VAL A 38 -6.78 -7.36 -4.17
CA VAL A 38 -7.74 -6.24 -4.12
C VAL A 38 -7.10 -4.98 -4.67
N ILE A 39 -7.77 -4.33 -5.60
CA ILE A 39 -7.52 -2.96 -6.01
C ILE A 39 -8.72 -2.14 -5.55
N PHE A 40 -8.52 -1.15 -4.68
CA PHE A 40 -9.59 -0.24 -4.33
C PHE A 40 -9.78 0.81 -5.41
N VAL A 41 -11.04 1.06 -5.79
CA VAL A 41 -11.42 2.12 -6.75
C VAL A 41 -12.44 3.02 -6.07
N THR A 42 -12.08 4.25 -5.70
CA THR A 42 -12.97 5.12 -4.92
C THR A 42 -12.77 6.60 -5.21
N GLY A 43 -13.82 7.41 -5.02
CA GLY A 43 -13.77 8.87 -5.17
C GLY A 43 -13.12 9.62 -3.98
N PHE A 44 -12.76 8.95 -2.91
CA PHE A 44 -12.35 9.60 -1.67
C PHE A 44 -10.90 9.34 -1.33
N GLN A 45 -10.05 10.33 -1.57
CA GLN A 45 -8.60 10.27 -1.26
C GLN A 45 -8.28 9.95 0.20
N ARG A 46 -9.16 10.33 1.15
CA ARG A 46 -8.99 10.02 2.58
C ARG A 46 -8.88 8.52 2.89
N TYR A 47 -9.38 7.68 2.00
CA TYR A 47 -9.31 6.22 2.14
C TYR A 47 -8.06 5.60 1.51
N ALA A 48 -7.27 6.37 0.75
CA ALA A 48 -6.01 5.87 0.18
C ALA A 48 -5.08 5.33 1.28
N ILE A 49 -4.95 6.06 2.39
CA ILE A 49 -4.16 5.63 3.55
C ILE A 49 -4.71 4.34 4.15
N GLN A 50 -6.02 4.18 4.20
CA GLN A 50 -6.64 2.95 4.69
C GLN A 50 -6.41 1.79 3.72
N ALA A 51 -6.63 1.97 2.42
CA ALA A 51 -6.40 0.95 1.40
C ALA A 51 -4.95 0.43 1.44
N ILE A 52 -3.99 1.33 1.65
CA ILE A 52 -2.58 0.99 1.77
C ILE A 52 -2.30 0.24 3.08
N ARG A 53 -2.94 0.62 4.19
CA ARG A 53 -2.91 -0.14 5.45
C ARG A 53 -3.44 -1.56 5.30
N PHE A 54 -4.33 -1.77 4.35
CA PHE A 54 -4.95 -3.04 4.03
C PHE A 54 -4.09 -3.96 3.17
N SER A 55 -2.83 -3.64 2.90
CA SER A 55 -2.00 -4.42 1.99
C SER A 55 -2.69 -4.69 0.63
N ALA A 56 -3.61 -3.81 0.24
CA ALA A 56 -4.22 -3.86 -1.09
C ALA A 56 -3.12 -3.82 -2.15
N LEU A 57 -3.39 -4.47 -3.26
CA LEU A 57 -2.46 -4.45 -4.39
C LEU A 57 -2.27 -3.00 -4.87
N ASP A 58 -3.38 -2.27 -4.96
CA ASP A 58 -3.38 -0.89 -5.43
C ASP A 58 -4.62 -0.11 -4.98
N TYR A 59 -4.58 1.20 -5.25
CA TYR A 59 -5.66 2.14 -5.02
C TYR A 59 -5.78 3.08 -6.22
N LEU A 60 -6.96 3.16 -6.81
CA LEU A 60 -7.26 4.00 -7.97
C LEU A 60 -8.31 5.07 -7.58
N PRO A 61 -8.02 6.36 -7.77
CA PRO A 61 -9.03 7.40 -7.59
C PRO A 61 -10.09 7.33 -8.69
N LYS A 62 -11.34 7.67 -8.38
CA LYS A 62 -12.38 7.88 -9.40
C LYS A 62 -12.31 9.31 -9.94
N PRO A 63 -12.41 9.53 -11.26
CA PRO A 63 -12.49 8.51 -12.32
C PRO A 63 -11.15 7.82 -12.55
N ALA A 64 -11.14 6.48 -12.52
CA ALA A 64 -9.92 5.72 -12.75
C ALA A 64 -9.40 5.97 -14.17
N GLN A 65 -8.14 6.37 -14.28
CA GLN A 65 -7.50 6.60 -15.57
C GLN A 65 -7.03 5.27 -16.17
N PRO A 66 -7.13 5.09 -17.50
CA PRO A 66 -6.70 3.85 -18.16
C PRO A 66 -5.26 3.48 -17.86
N ASP A 67 -4.35 4.46 -17.84
CA ASP A 67 -2.93 4.24 -17.57
C ASP A 67 -2.69 3.77 -16.12
N GLU A 68 -3.40 4.36 -15.14
CA GLU A 68 -3.32 3.94 -13.73
C GLU A 68 -3.81 2.50 -13.56
N LEU A 69 -4.92 2.15 -14.22
CA LEU A 69 -5.44 0.79 -14.21
C LEU A 69 -4.45 -0.18 -14.86
N ALA A 70 -3.84 0.20 -16.00
CA ALA A 70 -2.84 -0.62 -16.66
C ALA A 70 -1.64 -0.91 -15.73
N PHE A 71 -1.10 0.10 -15.05
CA PHE A 71 -0.03 -0.07 -14.07
C PHE A 71 -0.44 -0.97 -12.89
N ALA A 72 -1.67 -0.82 -12.39
CA ALA A 72 -2.17 -1.69 -11.33
C ALA A 72 -2.27 -3.16 -11.76
N LEU A 73 -2.67 -3.40 -13.02
CA LEU A 73 -2.73 -4.75 -13.59
C LEU A 73 -1.34 -5.34 -13.87
N GLU A 74 -0.35 -4.53 -14.23
CA GLU A 74 1.05 -4.97 -14.34
C GLU A 74 1.58 -5.41 -12.98
N ARG A 75 1.35 -4.63 -11.93
CA ARG A 75 1.68 -5.02 -10.54
C ARG A 75 1.01 -6.33 -10.11
N TYR A 76 -0.23 -6.53 -10.54
CA TYR A 76 -0.94 -7.79 -10.28
C TYR A 76 -0.21 -8.98 -10.92
N LYS A 77 0.21 -8.86 -12.19
CA LYS A 77 0.93 -9.92 -12.90
C LYS A 77 2.28 -10.23 -12.25
N GLU A 78 3.05 -9.22 -11.88
CA GLU A 78 4.33 -9.37 -11.20
C GLU A 78 4.19 -10.08 -9.85
N ARG A 79 3.18 -9.70 -9.07
CA ARG A 79 2.93 -10.27 -7.73
C ARG A 79 2.39 -11.70 -7.80
N HIS A 80 1.61 -12.01 -8.81
CA HIS A 80 1.03 -13.34 -9.00
C HIS A 80 2.10 -14.40 -9.35
N GLY A 81 3.22 -13.98 -9.94
CA GLY A 81 4.39 -14.82 -10.22
C GLY A 81 5.36 -15.04 -9.05
N ALA A 82 5.23 -14.26 -7.97
CA ALA A 82 6.27 -14.13 -6.93
C ALA A 82 6.03 -15.00 -5.67
N GLY A 83 5.12 -15.97 -5.66
CA GLY A 83 4.94 -16.89 -4.51
C GLY A 83 4.63 -16.21 -3.16
N VAL A 84 3.94 -15.08 -3.18
CA VAL A 84 3.64 -14.26 -1.99
C VAL A 84 2.78 -15.05 -1.01
N ASP A 85 3.20 -15.10 0.27
CA ASP A 85 2.44 -15.72 1.37
C ASP A 85 1.18 -14.89 1.68
N ARG A 86 0.09 -15.23 0.99
CA ARG A 86 -1.21 -14.55 1.10
C ARG A 86 -1.81 -14.63 2.50
N ALA A 87 -1.54 -15.72 3.23
CA ALA A 87 -2.06 -15.88 4.58
C ALA A 87 -1.47 -14.83 5.53
N LYS A 88 -0.17 -14.56 5.43
CA LYS A 88 0.49 -13.49 6.20
C LYS A 88 0.03 -12.10 5.79
N LEU A 89 -0.22 -11.88 4.50
CA LEU A 89 -0.78 -10.61 4.04
C LEU A 89 -2.16 -10.36 4.63
N GLN A 90 -2.99 -11.39 4.68
CA GLN A 90 -4.33 -11.35 5.26
C GLN A 90 -4.31 -11.08 6.77
N GLU A 91 -3.44 -11.77 7.50
CA GLU A 91 -3.27 -11.57 8.93
C GLU A 91 -2.82 -10.14 9.26
N GLN A 92 -1.84 -9.62 8.51
CA GLN A 92 -1.41 -8.23 8.64
C GLN A 92 -2.50 -7.24 8.28
N PHE A 93 -3.30 -7.57 7.26
CA PHE A 93 -4.48 -6.83 6.87
C PHE A 93 -5.48 -6.72 8.05
N LEU A 94 -5.88 -7.84 8.64
CA LEU A 94 -6.81 -7.86 9.76
C LEU A 94 -6.26 -7.10 10.98
N THR A 95 -4.96 -7.22 11.24
CA THR A 95 -4.27 -6.49 12.30
C THR A 95 -4.29 -4.98 12.07
N ASN A 96 -4.02 -4.54 10.84
CA ASN A 96 -4.03 -3.12 10.47
C ASN A 96 -5.43 -2.50 10.55
N ILE A 97 -6.49 -3.30 10.29
CA ILE A 97 -7.89 -2.87 10.45
C ILE A 97 -8.29 -2.72 11.91
N ALA A 98 -7.90 -3.70 12.74
CA ALA A 98 -8.32 -3.75 14.14
C ALA A 98 -7.71 -2.61 14.97
N GLN A 99 -6.60 -2.04 14.50
CA GLN A 99 -5.89 -0.95 15.19
C GLN A 99 -5.86 0.31 14.31
N PRO A 100 -6.84 1.21 14.42
CA PRO A 100 -6.87 2.48 13.66
C PRO A 100 -5.80 3.49 14.11
N ARG A 101 -4.94 3.13 15.07
CA ARG A 101 -3.86 3.98 15.59
C ARG A 101 -2.57 3.79 14.80
N VAL A 102 -1.74 4.83 14.85
CA VAL A 102 -0.38 4.89 14.29
C VAL A 102 0.52 3.76 14.81
N GLU A 103 0.25 3.28 16.02
CA GLU A 103 0.89 2.15 16.68
C GLU A 103 0.43 0.83 16.06
N GLY A 104 1.28 0.19 15.28
CA GLY A 104 0.98 -1.13 14.67
C GLY A 104 1.03 -1.16 13.15
N PHE A 105 1.06 -0.02 12.49
CA PHE A 105 1.24 0.02 11.03
C PHE A 105 2.56 -0.64 10.61
N ARG A 106 2.48 -1.48 9.59
CA ARG A 106 3.64 -2.11 8.95
C ARG A 106 3.58 -1.91 7.45
N LEU A 107 4.69 -1.43 6.91
CA LEU A 107 4.91 -1.35 5.48
C LEU A 107 5.18 -2.75 4.95
N THR A 108 4.42 -3.19 3.95
CA THR A 108 4.62 -4.48 3.29
C THR A 108 5.61 -4.31 2.15
N ILE A 109 6.72 -5.05 2.20
CA ILE A 109 7.79 -5.04 1.20
C ILE A 109 7.90 -6.45 0.60
N PRO A 110 7.36 -6.70 -0.59
CA PRO A 110 7.59 -7.93 -1.33
C PRO A 110 9.03 -7.94 -1.88
N HIS A 111 9.75 -9.04 -1.72
CA HIS A 111 11.10 -9.22 -2.27
C HIS A 111 11.36 -10.69 -2.59
N GLY A 112 11.36 -11.04 -3.87
CA GLY A 112 11.43 -12.43 -4.33
C GLY A 112 10.25 -13.25 -3.81
N ASP A 113 10.55 -14.37 -3.18
CA ASP A 113 9.60 -15.31 -2.56
C ASP A 113 9.18 -14.91 -1.14
N ARG A 114 9.68 -13.77 -0.63
CA ARG A 114 9.47 -13.32 0.75
C ARG A 114 8.75 -11.98 0.81
N THR A 115 8.01 -11.79 1.89
CA THR A 115 7.37 -10.52 2.22
C THR A 115 7.89 -10.05 3.58
N PHE A 116 8.40 -8.81 3.64
CA PHE A 116 8.84 -8.18 4.87
C PHE A 116 7.79 -7.20 5.37
N PHE A 117 7.56 -7.19 6.67
CA PHE A 117 6.68 -6.25 7.36
C PHE A 117 7.52 -5.28 8.20
N VAL A 118 7.66 -4.07 7.71
CA VAL A 118 8.60 -3.07 8.22
C VAL A 118 7.84 -1.97 8.95
N ALA A 119 8.26 -1.61 10.15
CA ALA A 119 7.71 -0.45 10.86
C ALA A 119 8.14 0.86 10.18
N PRO A 120 7.34 1.94 10.21
CA PRO A 120 7.76 3.24 9.71
C PRO A 120 9.05 3.76 10.37
N THR A 121 9.28 3.39 11.62
CA THR A 121 10.50 3.71 12.37
C THR A 121 11.76 3.04 11.82
N GLU A 122 11.63 1.98 11.04
CA GLU A 122 12.73 1.32 10.33
C GLU A 122 13.01 1.94 8.96
N VAL A 123 12.11 2.79 8.46
CA VAL A 123 12.28 3.51 7.19
C VAL A 123 13.02 4.82 7.47
N GLU A 124 14.12 5.06 6.77
CA GLU A 124 14.88 6.31 6.85
C GLU A 124 14.44 7.30 5.79
N ARG A 125 14.35 6.84 4.54
CA ARG A 125 13.97 7.67 3.39
C ARG A 125 13.39 6.84 2.27
N CYS A 126 12.63 7.51 1.40
CA CYS A 126 12.14 6.97 0.14
C CYS A 126 12.64 7.87 -1.01
N MET A 127 13.15 7.25 -2.08
CA MET A 127 13.71 7.92 -3.24
C MET A 127 12.97 7.50 -4.50
N ALA A 128 12.44 8.47 -5.27
CA ALA A 128 11.77 8.18 -6.53
C ALA A 128 12.75 7.64 -7.58
N ASP A 129 12.32 6.63 -8.29
CA ASP A 129 12.98 6.08 -9.47
C ASP A 129 11.91 5.78 -10.54
N ARG A 130 11.58 6.78 -11.37
CA ARG A 130 10.48 6.75 -12.34
C ARG A 130 9.14 6.42 -11.65
N ASN A 131 8.52 5.27 -12.00
CA ASN A 131 7.27 4.77 -11.41
C ASN A 131 7.51 3.90 -10.18
N TYR A 132 8.76 3.76 -9.74
CA TYR A 132 9.17 2.98 -8.59
C TYR A 132 9.69 3.90 -7.49
N THR A 133 9.81 3.34 -6.28
CA THR A 133 10.42 4.03 -5.15
C THR A 133 11.39 3.10 -4.44
N TRP A 134 12.61 3.55 -4.27
CA TRP A 134 13.58 2.94 -3.38
C TRP A 134 13.21 3.28 -1.94
N VAL A 135 12.91 2.29 -1.15
CA VAL A 135 12.69 2.41 0.29
C VAL A 135 13.99 2.01 0.99
N HIS A 136 14.61 2.98 1.64
CA HIS A 136 15.82 2.78 2.43
C HIS A 136 15.44 2.57 3.89
N LEU A 137 15.90 1.48 4.44
CA LEU A 137 15.70 1.10 5.83
C LEU A 137 16.97 1.30 6.64
N VAL A 138 16.82 1.32 7.95
CA VAL A 138 17.93 1.23 8.89
C VAL A 138 18.83 0.02 8.58
N HIS A 139 20.11 0.10 8.94
CA HIS A 139 21.11 -0.93 8.65
C HIS A 139 21.36 -1.18 7.14
N ASP A 140 21.31 -0.12 6.36
CA ASP A 140 21.71 -0.09 4.93
C ASP A 140 20.93 -1.04 4.00
N ARG A 141 19.75 -1.48 4.42
CA ARG A 141 18.83 -2.27 3.60
C ARG A 141 18.02 -1.36 2.69
N ARG A 142 17.82 -1.78 1.44
CA ARG A 142 16.95 -1.04 0.51
C ARG A 142 16.16 -1.98 -0.38
N TYR A 143 14.97 -1.54 -0.74
CA TYR A 143 14.04 -2.29 -1.59
C TYR A 143 13.43 -1.37 -2.63
N LEU A 144 13.33 -1.85 -3.87
CA LEU A 144 12.63 -1.15 -4.94
C LEU A 144 11.19 -1.63 -4.97
N LEU A 145 10.24 -0.72 -4.81
CA LEU A 145 8.82 -1.02 -4.82
C LEU A 145 8.13 -0.35 -6.00
N ALA A 146 7.22 -1.08 -6.65
CA ALA A 146 6.39 -0.61 -7.74
C ALA A 146 5.26 0.32 -7.22
N ARG A 147 5.67 1.40 -6.57
CA ARG A 147 4.82 2.45 -6.01
C ARG A 147 5.49 3.79 -6.20
N THR A 148 4.71 4.81 -6.45
CA THR A 148 5.22 6.17 -6.62
C THR A 148 5.62 6.80 -5.28
N LEU A 149 6.51 7.78 -5.32
CA LEU A 149 6.88 8.53 -4.13
C LEU A 149 5.70 9.29 -3.50
N LYS A 150 4.71 9.70 -4.30
CA LYS A 150 3.48 10.33 -3.83
C LYS A 150 2.67 9.39 -2.93
N GLU A 151 2.53 8.13 -3.32
CA GLU A 151 1.85 7.12 -2.50
C GLU A 151 2.58 6.91 -1.16
N PHE A 152 3.91 6.89 -1.17
CA PHE A 152 4.71 6.82 0.05
C PHE A 152 4.58 8.07 0.92
N GLU A 153 4.49 9.25 0.32
CA GLU A 153 4.25 10.51 1.03
C GLU A 153 2.91 10.47 1.78
N GLU A 154 1.83 10.10 1.08
CA GLU A 154 0.50 9.96 1.68
C GLU A 154 0.48 8.93 2.84
N MET A 155 1.22 7.85 2.68
CA MET A 155 1.33 6.76 3.65
C MET A 155 2.16 7.13 4.88
N LEU A 156 3.30 7.77 4.69
CA LEU A 156 4.32 7.96 5.73
C LEU A 156 4.27 9.34 6.40
N THR A 157 3.57 10.32 5.84
CA THR A 157 3.37 11.64 6.46
C THR A 157 2.83 11.55 7.90
N PRO A 158 1.83 10.69 8.22
CA PRO A 158 1.35 10.53 9.60
C PRO A 158 2.41 10.00 10.57
N PHE A 159 3.49 9.41 10.06
CA PHE A 159 4.62 8.87 10.82
C PHE A 159 5.83 9.80 10.87
N GLY A 160 5.63 11.08 10.57
CA GLY A 160 6.69 12.08 10.66
C GLY A 160 7.62 12.15 9.45
N PHE A 161 7.18 11.68 8.29
CA PHE A 161 7.93 11.88 7.05
C PHE A 161 7.59 13.21 6.39
N LEU A 162 8.59 13.80 5.73
CA LEU A 162 8.49 15.05 5.00
C LEU A 162 9.07 14.88 3.59
N ARG A 163 8.33 15.35 2.60
CA ARG A 163 8.84 15.43 1.23
C ARG A 163 9.74 16.66 1.10
N ILE A 164 11.02 16.45 0.84
CA ILE A 164 12.01 17.52 0.76
C ILE A 164 12.24 18.02 -0.67
N ASN A 165 11.92 17.21 -1.68
CA ASN A 165 11.98 17.59 -3.09
C ASN A 165 11.13 16.64 -3.96
N ARG A 166 11.24 16.78 -5.31
CA ARG A 166 10.46 15.96 -6.25
C ARG A 166 10.75 14.45 -6.15
N SER A 167 11.95 14.09 -5.68
CA SER A 167 12.45 12.71 -5.70
C SER A 167 12.75 12.14 -4.32
N ALA A 168 12.55 12.87 -3.23
CA ALA A 168 12.92 12.41 -1.90
C ALA A 168 11.88 12.71 -0.83
N LEU A 169 11.57 11.69 -0.05
CA LEU A 169 10.76 11.72 1.18
C LEU A 169 11.64 11.18 2.31
N VAL A 170 11.77 11.92 3.39
CA VAL A 170 12.66 11.59 4.52
C VAL A 170 11.94 11.64 5.84
N ARG A 171 12.39 10.85 6.80
CA ARG A 171 11.89 10.91 8.16
C ARG A 171 12.47 12.14 8.88
N LYS A 172 11.65 12.94 9.53
CA LYS A 172 12.03 14.24 10.12
C LYS A 172 13.14 14.13 11.15
N ASP A 173 13.14 13.07 11.94
CA ASP A 173 14.15 12.85 12.99
C ASP A 173 15.55 12.48 12.44
N THR A 174 15.65 12.12 11.16
CA THR A 174 16.92 11.84 10.48
C THR A 174 17.50 13.08 9.79
N ILE A 175 16.82 14.23 9.82
CA ILE A 175 17.28 15.46 9.21
C ILE A 175 18.23 16.19 10.17
N LEU A 176 19.53 16.15 9.87
CA LEU A 176 20.57 16.81 10.69
C LEU A 176 20.71 18.30 10.37
N ARG A 177 20.43 18.72 9.12
CA ARG A 177 20.50 20.11 8.67
C ARG A 177 19.63 20.34 7.44
N LEU A 178 18.90 21.46 7.43
CA LEU A 178 18.30 22.03 6.23
C LEU A 178 19.20 23.19 5.78
N HIS A 179 19.67 23.16 4.53
CA HIS A 179 20.25 24.31 3.88
C HIS A 179 19.21 24.93 2.95
N ASP A 180 18.90 26.20 3.16
CA ASP A 180 18.17 27.01 2.17
C ASP A 180 19.09 27.18 0.97
N GLY A 181 18.84 26.38 -0.07
CA GLY A 181 19.54 26.55 -1.35
C GLY A 181 19.00 27.77 -2.08
N HIS A 182 19.86 28.74 -2.33
CA HIS A 182 19.63 29.80 -3.32
C HIS A 182 19.84 29.25 -4.74
#